data_3ed9b3021bd3ccfd044cc57376086506
#
_entry.id   3ed9b3021bd3ccfd044cc57376086506
#
_cell.length_a   1.000
_cell.length_b   1.000
_cell.length_c   1.000
_cell.angle_alpha   90.00
_cell.angle_beta   90.00
_cell.angle_gamma   90.00
#
_symmetry.space_group_name_H-M   'P 1'
#
loop_
_entity.id
_entity.type
_entity.pdbx_description
1 polymer ?
#
loop_
_entity_poly.entity_id
_entity_poly.type
_entity_poly.pdbx_seq_one_letter_code
_entity_poly.pdbx_strand_id
1 'polypeptide(L)'
;MKKNKKTIHIKYQFIKKNFIVLFCSFVLPTLLLGMILVFLSWQKTTNEIQKRTDNTLSLASGYLDGLHNNNQTVGLYLENSSLILGLNRMMSFKDISYTESVILKQFSLFINSVTNSSQNIDSLYIYIPNKLNRAYTSGRQFVFLNTLSDTEWVDRLTELEQDMAIELRQKKEYYFESPWQILSVYNRFRMSAGGWVMNYSLSNITDYYD
;
A
#
# COMPACT_ATOMS: atom_id res chain seq x y z
N MET A 1 47.35 36.43 67.19
CA MET A 1 46.93 35.59 66.06
C MET A 1 45.46 35.29 65.97
N LYS A 2 44.58 35.66 66.85
CA LYS A 2 43.11 35.33 66.80
C LYS A 2 42.22 36.23 65.94
N LYS A 3 42.68 37.49 65.63
CA LYS A 3 41.90 38.50 64.90
C LYS A 3 41.72 38.16 63.39
N ASN A 4 42.69 37.52 62.74
CA ASN A 4 42.64 37.20 61.31
C ASN A 4 41.63 36.06 60.92
N LYS A 5 41.42 35.11 61.81
CA LYS A 5 40.46 33.99 61.51
C LYS A 5 39.01 34.47 61.44
N LYS A 6 38.64 35.45 62.30
CA LYS A 6 37.26 35.97 62.36
C LYS A 6 36.90 36.79 61.11
N THR A 7 37.85 37.57 60.60
CA THR A 7 37.72 38.40 59.39
C THR A 7 37.62 37.56 58.12
N ILE A 8 38.34 36.43 58.03
CA ILE A 8 38.26 35.50 56.90
C ILE A 8 36.90 34.77 56.89
N HIS A 9 36.38 34.39 58.04
CA HIS A 9 35.11 33.72 58.15
C HIS A 9 33.92 34.61 57.77
N ILE A 10 33.95 35.89 58.12
CA ILE A 10 32.93 36.91 57.75
C ILE A 10 32.97 37.16 56.24
N LYS A 11 34.15 37.28 55.61
CA LYS A 11 34.31 37.40 54.16
C LYS A 11 33.77 36.22 53.40
N TYR A 12 34.04 35.01 53.89
CA TYR A 12 33.54 33.78 53.27
C TYR A 12 32.02 33.68 53.36
N GLN A 13 31.40 34.01 54.48
CA GLN A 13 29.94 34.04 54.62
C GLN A 13 29.27 35.06 53.72
N PHE A 14 29.89 36.25 53.54
CA PHE A 14 29.39 37.29 52.64
C PHE A 14 29.47 36.90 51.18
N ILE A 15 30.58 36.28 50.76
CA ILE A 15 30.75 35.76 49.38
C ILE A 15 29.73 34.64 49.11
N LYS A 16 29.56 33.72 50.04
CA LYS A 16 28.57 32.61 49.93
C LYS A 16 27.15 33.16 49.82
N LYS A 17 26.76 34.13 50.59
CA LYS A 17 25.45 34.76 50.59
C LYS A 17 25.19 35.48 49.25
N ASN A 18 26.16 36.27 48.75
CA ASN A 18 26.04 36.95 47.46
C ASN A 18 26.00 35.96 46.30
N PHE A 19 26.74 34.86 46.33
CA PHE A 19 26.69 33.80 45.34
C PHE A 19 25.31 33.13 45.28
N ILE A 20 24.73 32.80 46.43
CA ILE A 20 23.41 32.22 46.51
C ILE A 20 22.34 33.17 45.95
N VAL A 21 22.43 34.46 46.28
CA VAL A 21 21.48 35.47 45.76
C VAL A 21 21.59 35.58 44.23
N LEU A 22 22.82 35.64 43.69
CA LEU A 22 23.08 35.70 42.26
C LEU A 22 22.58 34.42 41.56
N PHE A 23 22.84 33.26 42.13
CA PHE A 23 22.39 31.98 41.62
C PHE A 23 20.87 31.90 41.58
N CYS A 24 20.19 32.26 42.67
CA CYS A 24 18.72 32.19 42.72
C CYS A 24 18.06 33.24 41.83
N SER A 25 18.68 34.40 41.61
CA SER A 25 18.09 35.49 40.82
C SER A 25 18.29 35.33 39.29
N PHE A 26 19.35 34.69 38.85
CA PHE A 26 19.69 34.56 37.43
C PHE A 26 19.70 33.12 36.92
N VAL A 27 20.38 32.20 37.60
CA VAL A 27 20.55 30.83 37.09
C VAL A 27 19.26 30.01 37.22
N LEU A 28 18.57 30.14 38.34
CA LEU A 28 17.35 29.38 38.58
C LEU A 28 16.20 29.75 37.59
N PRO A 29 15.91 31.04 37.35
CA PRO A 29 14.92 31.44 36.36
C PRO A 29 15.28 31.03 34.93
N THR A 30 16.56 31.12 34.55
CA THR A 30 16.99 30.70 33.20
C THR A 30 16.86 29.21 32.99
N LEU A 31 17.16 28.40 34.00
CA LEU A 31 16.93 26.94 33.96
C LEU A 31 15.45 26.61 33.88
N LEU A 32 14.60 27.29 34.64
CA LEU A 32 13.14 27.09 34.58
C LEU A 32 12.59 27.47 33.20
N LEU A 33 12.99 28.59 32.64
CA LEU A 33 12.61 29.00 31.29
C LEU A 33 13.06 27.97 30.22
N GLY A 34 14.30 27.49 30.32
CA GLY A 34 14.80 26.41 29.45
C GLY A 34 13.97 25.14 29.55
N MET A 35 13.61 24.69 30.76
CA MET A 35 12.75 23.52 30.99
C MET A 35 11.35 23.70 30.36
N ILE A 36 10.75 24.87 30.54
CA ILE A 36 9.45 25.19 29.96
C ILE A 36 9.49 25.15 28.44
N LEU A 37 10.52 25.75 27.82
CA LEU A 37 10.69 25.75 26.38
C LEU A 37 10.88 24.35 25.82
N VAL A 38 11.70 23.51 26.46
CA VAL A 38 11.88 22.12 26.08
C VAL A 38 10.57 21.34 26.19
N PHE A 39 9.82 21.52 27.27
CA PHE A 39 8.54 20.86 27.48
C PHE A 39 7.50 21.26 26.41
N LEU A 40 7.37 22.56 26.12
CA LEU A 40 6.46 23.06 25.08
C LEU A 40 6.88 22.57 23.69
N SER A 41 8.18 22.56 23.38
CA SER A 41 8.70 22.03 22.11
C SER A 41 8.39 20.53 21.96
N TRP A 42 8.60 19.76 23.02
CA TRP A 42 8.29 18.33 23.02
C TRP A 42 6.80 18.06 22.81
N GLN A 43 5.96 18.78 23.56
CA GLN A 43 4.49 18.66 23.41
C GLN A 43 4.05 18.99 21.98
N LYS A 44 4.58 20.08 21.40
CA LYS A 44 4.28 20.45 20.00
C LYS A 44 4.72 19.37 19.03
N THR A 45 5.95 18.88 19.15
CA THR A 45 6.49 17.83 18.28
C THR A 45 5.68 16.53 18.40
N THR A 46 5.32 16.13 19.61
CA THR A 46 4.48 14.93 19.81
C THR A 46 3.12 15.07 19.15
N ASN A 47 2.46 16.22 19.30
CA ASN A 47 1.17 16.49 18.67
C ASN A 47 1.26 16.51 17.14
N GLU A 48 2.35 17.07 16.58
CA GLU A 48 2.59 17.06 15.13
C GLU A 48 2.82 15.64 14.59
N ILE A 49 3.61 14.84 15.29
CA ILE A 49 3.85 13.43 14.92
C ILE A 49 2.52 12.66 14.97
N GLN A 50 1.75 12.81 16.04
CA GLN A 50 0.46 12.13 16.17
C GLN A 50 -0.49 12.53 15.04
N LYS A 51 -0.62 13.82 14.75
CA LYS A 51 -1.46 14.32 13.65
C LYS A 51 -1.01 13.79 12.28
N ARG A 52 0.30 13.73 12.03
CA ARG A 52 0.84 13.15 10.78
C ARG A 52 0.52 11.66 10.71
N THR A 53 0.70 10.91 11.80
CA THR A 53 0.39 9.48 11.87
C THR A 53 -1.10 9.24 11.61
N ASP A 54 -1.99 10.00 12.25
CA ASP A 54 -3.43 9.89 12.06
C ASP A 54 -3.84 10.19 10.61
N ASN A 55 -3.26 11.22 10.00
CA ASN A 55 -3.48 11.54 8.59
C ASN A 55 -3.01 10.39 7.67
N THR A 56 -1.82 9.85 7.92
CA THR A 56 -1.27 8.74 7.14
C THR A 56 -2.14 7.49 7.25
N LEU A 57 -2.59 7.15 8.46
CA LEU A 57 -3.52 6.04 8.70
C LEU A 57 -4.86 6.25 7.99
N SER A 58 -5.40 7.46 8.03
CA SER A 58 -6.65 7.81 7.34
C SER A 58 -6.52 7.68 5.82
N LEU A 59 -5.41 8.14 5.25
CA LEU A 59 -5.13 7.99 3.82
C LEU A 59 -4.96 6.52 3.44
N ALA A 60 -4.21 5.75 4.22
CA ALA A 60 -4.03 4.31 3.99
C ALA A 60 -5.37 3.55 4.06
N SER A 61 -6.22 3.87 5.05
CA SER A 61 -7.56 3.29 5.15
C SER A 61 -8.41 3.63 3.93
N GLY A 62 -8.46 4.91 3.53
CA GLY A 62 -9.19 5.35 2.35
C GLY A 62 -8.70 4.67 1.05
N TYR A 63 -7.40 4.44 0.94
CA TYR A 63 -6.83 3.68 -0.17
C TYR A 63 -7.30 2.22 -0.17
N LEU A 64 -7.22 1.53 0.97
CA LEU A 64 -7.68 0.14 1.10
C LEU A 64 -9.19 0.01 0.82
N ASP A 65 -10.00 0.96 1.28
CA ASP A 65 -11.43 1.01 0.98
C ASP A 65 -11.67 1.19 -0.54
N GLY A 66 -10.88 2.03 -1.20
CA GLY A 66 -10.90 2.19 -2.66
C GLY A 66 -10.54 0.91 -3.40
N LEU A 67 -9.50 0.19 -2.95
CA LEU A 67 -9.12 -1.11 -3.50
C LEU A 67 -10.26 -2.13 -3.34
N HIS A 68 -10.85 -2.18 -2.15
CA HIS A 68 -11.96 -3.11 -1.86
C HIS A 68 -13.15 -2.84 -2.76
N ASN A 69 -13.58 -1.59 -2.88
CA ASN A 69 -14.72 -1.19 -3.71
C ASN A 69 -14.49 -1.48 -5.19
N ASN A 70 -13.29 -1.18 -5.72
CA ASN A 70 -12.94 -1.48 -7.10
C ASN A 70 -12.96 -2.99 -7.36
N ASN A 71 -12.35 -3.77 -6.46
CA ASN A 71 -12.33 -5.22 -6.56
C ASN A 71 -13.73 -5.82 -6.51
N GLN A 72 -14.57 -5.35 -5.60
CA GLN A 72 -15.97 -5.80 -5.50
C GLN A 72 -16.76 -5.48 -6.78
N THR A 73 -16.61 -4.29 -7.34
CA THR A 73 -17.29 -3.88 -8.58
C THR A 73 -16.89 -4.77 -9.76
N VAL A 74 -15.60 -5.04 -9.92
CA VAL A 74 -15.09 -5.95 -10.95
C VAL A 74 -15.61 -7.37 -10.74
N GLY A 75 -15.60 -7.86 -9.50
CA GLY A 75 -16.14 -9.16 -9.12
C GLY A 75 -17.60 -9.34 -9.49
N LEU A 76 -18.43 -8.36 -9.10
CA LEU A 76 -19.87 -8.39 -9.42
C LEU A 76 -20.10 -8.40 -10.94
N TYR A 77 -19.34 -7.63 -11.72
CA TYR A 77 -19.45 -7.63 -13.17
C TYR A 77 -19.04 -8.99 -13.76
N LEU A 78 -17.90 -9.53 -13.35
CA LEU A 78 -17.38 -10.80 -13.86
C LEU A 78 -18.31 -11.97 -13.52
N GLU A 79 -18.78 -12.04 -12.27
CA GLU A 79 -19.63 -13.15 -11.81
C GLU A 79 -21.03 -13.11 -12.42
N ASN A 80 -21.60 -11.93 -12.64
CA ASN A 80 -22.94 -11.79 -13.22
C ASN A 80 -22.96 -11.73 -14.76
N SER A 81 -21.79 -11.67 -15.40
CA SER A 81 -21.70 -11.58 -16.85
C SER A 81 -21.73 -12.96 -17.51
N SER A 82 -22.42 -13.05 -18.65
CA SER A 82 -22.33 -14.22 -19.53
C SER A 82 -20.94 -14.43 -20.15
N LEU A 83 -20.03 -13.45 -19.96
CA LEU A 83 -18.67 -13.49 -20.50
C LEU A 83 -17.84 -14.63 -19.93
N ILE A 84 -17.85 -14.82 -18.60
CA ILE A 84 -17.10 -15.90 -17.94
C ILE A 84 -17.63 -17.26 -18.36
N LEU A 85 -18.96 -17.42 -18.43
CA LEU A 85 -19.58 -18.66 -18.90
C LEU A 85 -19.24 -18.93 -20.38
N GLY A 86 -19.24 -17.90 -21.20
CA GLY A 86 -18.85 -17.97 -22.60
C GLY A 86 -17.39 -18.40 -22.77
N LEU A 87 -16.48 -17.77 -22.03
CA LEU A 87 -15.05 -18.11 -22.06
C LEU A 87 -14.80 -19.54 -21.57
N ASN A 88 -15.51 -19.98 -20.51
CA ASN A 88 -15.36 -21.34 -19.98
C ASN A 88 -15.80 -22.42 -20.97
N ARG A 89 -16.76 -22.13 -21.85
CA ARG A 89 -17.25 -23.06 -22.90
C ARG A 89 -16.34 -23.11 -24.13
N MET A 90 -15.45 -22.16 -24.32
CA MET A 90 -14.55 -22.16 -25.46
C MET A 90 -13.57 -23.34 -25.41
N MET A 91 -13.54 -24.15 -26.47
CA MET A 91 -12.71 -25.34 -26.58
C MET A 91 -11.53 -25.18 -27.55
N SER A 92 -11.62 -24.26 -28.48
CA SER A 92 -10.62 -24.05 -29.54
C SER A 92 -10.63 -22.62 -30.03
N PHE A 93 -9.45 -22.13 -30.43
CA PHE A 93 -9.32 -20.83 -31.15
C PHE A 93 -9.22 -21.01 -32.67
N LYS A 94 -9.20 -22.26 -33.16
CA LYS A 94 -9.10 -22.50 -34.62
C LYS A 94 -10.40 -22.20 -35.33
N ASP A 95 -11.53 -22.51 -34.67
CA ASP A 95 -12.88 -22.40 -35.25
C ASP A 95 -13.73 -21.50 -34.33
N ILE A 96 -13.33 -20.24 -34.15
CA ILE A 96 -14.07 -19.29 -33.34
C ILE A 96 -15.35 -18.88 -34.07
N SER A 97 -16.48 -19.16 -33.48
CA SER A 97 -17.77 -18.70 -33.96
C SER A 97 -17.88 -17.16 -33.84
N TYR A 98 -18.81 -16.58 -34.62
CA TYR A 98 -19.09 -15.14 -34.50
C TYR A 98 -19.44 -14.72 -33.06
N THR A 99 -20.26 -15.52 -32.39
CA THR A 99 -20.67 -15.28 -30.98
C THR A 99 -19.47 -15.27 -30.06
N GLU A 100 -18.56 -16.22 -30.19
CA GLU A 100 -17.32 -16.29 -29.39
C GLU A 100 -16.39 -15.10 -29.66
N SER A 101 -16.27 -14.69 -30.92
CA SER A 101 -15.52 -13.49 -31.29
C SER A 101 -16.07 -12.22 -30.63
N VAL A 102 -17.41 -12.09 -30.57
CA VAL A 102 -18.08 -10.99 -29.86
C VAL A 102 -17.77 -11.03 -28.35
N ILE A 103 -17.86 -12.21 -27.73
CA ILE A 103 -17.52 -12.40 -26.30
C ILE A 103 -16.07 -11.96 -26.02
N LEU A 104 -15.12 -12.42 -26.85
CA LEU A 104 -13.71 -12.06 -26.70
C LEU A 104 -13.48 -10.55 -26.82
N LYS A 105 -14.14 -9.90 -27.78
CA LYS A 105 -14.06 -8.45 -27.94
C LYS A 105 -14.65 -7.71 -26.75
N GLN A 106 -15.82 -8.08 -26.28
CA GLN A 106 -16.45 -7.47 -25.11
C GLN A 106 -15.60 -7.64 -23.86
N PHE A 107 -15.00 -8.82 -23.70
CA PHE A 107 -14.11 -9.11 -22.59
C PHE A 107 -12.84 -8.25 -22.63
N SER A 108 -12.21 -8.10 -23.79
CA SER A 108 -11.06 -7.22 -23.97
C SER A 108 -11.41 -5.76 -23.66
N LEU A 109 -12.56 -5.28 -24.10
CA LEU A 109 -13.03 -3.92 -23.79
C LEU A 109 -13.28 -3.73 -22.30
N PHE A 110 -13.84 -4.73 -21.63
CA PHE A 110 -14.05 -4.71 -20.20
C PHE A 110 -12.72 -4.63 -19.43
N ILE A 111 -11.74 -5.51 -19.71
CA ILE A 111 -10.43 -5.48 -19.08
C ILE A 111 -9.76 -4.10 -19.24
N ASN A 112 -9.76 -3.57 -20.45
CA ASN A 112 -9.17 -2.26 -20.73
C ASN A 112 -9.92 -1.13 -19.99
N SER A 113 -11.23 -1.22 -19.90
CA SER A 113 -12.04 -0.25 -19.13
C SER A 113 -11.68 -0.25 -17.65
N VAL A 114 -11.51 -1.41 -17.06
CA VAL A 114 -11.13 -1.55 -15.64
C VAL A 114 -9.74 -0.99 -15.40
N THR A 115 -8.75 -1.36 -16.22
CA THR A 115 -7.37 -0.88 -16.02
C THR A 115 -7.22 0.61 -16.27
N ASN A 116 -8.01 1.19 -17.17
CA ASN A 116 -7.99 2.63 -17.44
C ASN A 116 -8.87 3.44 -16.48
N SER A 117 -9.67 2.79 -15.63
CA SER A 117 -10.58 3.49 -14.71
C SER A 117 -9.86 4.15 -13.52
N SER A 118 -8.65 3.70 -13.20
CA SER A 118 -7.84 4.22 -12.10
C SER A 118 -6.35 4.11 -12.43
N GLN A 119 -5.61 5.18 -12.18
CA GLN A 119 -4.14 5.20 -12.34
C GLN A 119 -3.43 4.22 -11.38
N ASN A 120 -4.10 3.82 -10.31
CA ASN A 120 -3.54 2.90 -9.34
C ASN A 120 -3.61 1.43 -9.79
N ILE A 121 -4.45 1.10 -10.77
CA ILE A 121 -4.54 -0.25 -11.31
C ILE A 121 -3.44 -0.45 -12.35
N ASP A 122 -2.47 -1.29 -12.01
CA ASP A 122 -1.38 -1.68 -12.91
C ASP A 122 -1.88 -2.65 -13.99
N SER A 123 -2.60 -3.70 -13.57
CA SER A 123 -3.10 -4.71 -14.51
C SER A 123 -4.22 -5.56 -13.90
N LEU A 124 -5.04 -6.14 -14.76
CA LEU A 124 -6.06 -7.14 -14.43
C LEU A 124 -5.73 -8.44 -15.15
N TYR A 125 -5.62 -9.53 -14.40
CA TYR A 125 -5.39 -10.87 -14.88
C TYR A 125 -6.58 -11.76 -14.57
N ILE A 126 -7.00 -12.59 -15.53
CA ILE A 126 -8.09 -13.54 -15.34
C ILE A 126 -7.63 -14.89 -15.85
N TYR A 127 -7.85 -15.92 -15.04
CA TYR A 127 -7.56 -17.30 -15.38
C TYR A 127 -8.81 -18.16 -15.26
N ILE A 128 -9.10 -18.88 -16.34
CA ILE A 128 -10.16 -19.88 -16.41
C ILE A 128 -9.51 -21.19 -16.82
N PRO A 129 -9.46 -22.19 -15.95
CA PRO A 129 -8.84 -23.48 -16.25
C PRO A 129 -9.70 -24.25 -17.24
N ASN A 130 -9.46 -24.05 -18.52
CA ASN A 130 -10.10 -24.75 -19.62
C ASN A 130 -9.04 -25.38 -20.54
N LYS A 131 -9.47 -26.10 -21.57
CA LYS A 131 -8.57 -26.77 -22.53
C LYS A 131 -7.66 -25.82 -23.32
N LEU A 132 -7.95 -24.52 -23.29
CA LEU A 132 -7.16 -23.52 -24.00
C LEU A 132 -5.85 -23.17 -23.28
N ASN A 133 -5.76 -23.44 -21.97
CA ASN A 133 -4.59 -23.12 -21.12
C ASN A 133 -4.09 -21.69 -21.33
N ARG A 134 -5.00 -20.72 -21.27
CA ARG A 134 -4.72 -19.31 -21.50
C ARG A 134 -5.10 -18.45 -20.31
N ALA A 135 -4.35 -17.36 -20.15
CA ALA A 135 -4.69 -16.26 -19.29
C ALA A 135 -5.19 -15.07 -20.12
N TYR A 136 -5.99 -14.25 -19.49
CA TYR A 136 -6.47 -12.98 -20.03
C TYR A 136 -5.82 -11.86 -19.24
N THR A 137 -5.04 -11.02 -19.91
CA THR A 137 -4.29 -9.93 -19.26
C THR A 137 -4.58 -8.60 -19.94
N SER A 138 -4.58 -7.52 -19.16
CA SER A 138 -4.81 -6.17 -19.69
C SER A 138 -3.74 -5.71 -20.70
N GLY A 139 -2.49 -6.18 -20.54
CA GLY A 139 -1.41 -5.78 -21.44
C GLY A 139 -1.32 -6.60 -22.73
N ARG A 140 -1.66 -7.90 -22.68
CA ARG A 140 -1.46 -8.84 -23.81
C ARG A 140 -2.72 -9.59 -24.24
N GLN A 141 -3.86 -9.29 -23.66
CA GLN A 141 -5.13 -9.95 -23.93
C GLN A 141 -5.07 -11.47 -23.70
N PHE A 142 -5.26 -12.29 -24.75
CA PHE A 142 -5.32 -13.76 -24.67
C PHE A 142 -3.95 -14.37 -24.88
N VAL A 143 -3.26 -14.74 -23.82
CA VAL A 143 -1.91 -15.32 -23.87
C VAL A 143 -1.88 -16.74 -23.39
N PHE A 144 -1.01 -17.57 -23.98
CA PHE A 144 -0.72 -18.87 -23.43
C PHE A 144 0.06 -18.73 -22.11
N LEU A 145 -0.27 -19.50 -21.09
CA LEU A 145 0.41 -19.45 -19.80
C LEU A 145 1.92 -19.67 -19.93
N ASN A 146 2.33 -20.58 -20.79
CA ASN A 146 3.75 -20.87 -21.02
C ASN A 146 4.54 -19.75 -21.70
N THR A 147 3.89 -18.70 -22.19
CA THR A 147 4.53 -17.52 -22.80
C THR A 147 4.58 -16.32 -21.86
N LEU A 148 3.98 -16.43 -20.69
CA LEU A 148 4.06 -15.41 -19.64
C LEU A 148 5.38 -15.57 -18.88
N SER A 149 6.03 -14.44 -18.58
CA SER A 149 7.17 -14.40 -17.68
C SER A 149 6.76 -14.39 -16.20
N ASP A 150 5.53 -13.95 -15.91
CA ASP A 150 4.92 -13.92 -14.60
C ASP A 150 3.78 -14.95 -14.56
N THR A 151 4.05 -16.15 -14.03
CA THR A 151 3.07 -17.23 -13.88
C THR A 151 2.74 -17.56 -12.43
N GLU A 152 3.52 -17.06 -11.47
CA GLU A 152 3.35 -17.35 -10.04
C GLU A 152 1.95 -17.01 -9.53
N TRP A 153 1.32 -15.98 -10.11
CA TRP A 153 -0.04 -15.60 -9.74
C TRP A 153 -1.09 -16.68 -10.07
N VAL A 154 -0.87 -17.52 -11.09
CA VAL A 154 -1.79 -18.61 -11.45
C VAL A 154 -1.73 -19.71 -10.40
N ASP A 155 -0.52 -20.10 -10.00
CA ASP A 155 -0.31 -21.13 -9.00
C ASP A 155 -0.93 -20.67 -7.68
N ARG A 156 -0.63 -19.41 -7.28
CA ARG A 156 -1.19 -18.83 -6.08
C ARG A 156 -2.72 -18.72 -6.11
N LEU A 157 -3.31 -18.33 -7.24
CA LEU A 157 -4.75 -18.25 -7.41
C LEU A 157 -5.42 -19.62 -7.28
N THR A 158 -4.79 -20.69 -7.80
CA THR A 158 -5.34 -22.05 -7.74
C THR A 158 -5.22 -22.68 -6.36
N GLU A 159 -4.21 -22.30 -5.57
CA GLU A 159 -3.98 -22.75 -4.20
C GLU A 159 -4.79 -21.99 -3.14
N LEU A 160 -5.48 -20.92 -3.51
CA LEU A 160 -6.28 -20.15 -2.56
C LEU A 160 -7.35 -21.02 -1.89
N GLU A 161 -7.29 -21.09 -0.56
CA GLU A 161 -8.33 -21.70 0.26
C GLU A 161 -9.52 -20.76 0.51
N GLN A 162 -9.25 -19.44 0.51
CA GLN A 162 -10.23 -18.38 0.75
C GLN A 162 -10.73 -17.80 -0.58
N ASP A 163 -11.86 -17.10 -0.54
CA ASP A 163 -12.44 -16.44 -1.71
C ASP A 163 -11.57 -15.27 -2.20
N MET A 164 -10.80 -14.64 -1.31
CA MET A 164 -9.95 -13.50 -1.59
C MET A 164 -8.66 -13.54 -0.76
N ALA A 165 -7.54 -13.11 -1.36
CA ALA A 165 -6.30 -12.82 -0.65
C ALA A 165 -5.66 -11.53 -1.19
N ILE A 166 -4.91 -10.84 -0.32
CA ILE A 166 -4.15 -9.63 -0.68
C ILE A 166 -2.69 -9.90 -0.35
N GLU A 167 -1.82 -9.74 -1.32
CA GLU A 167 -0.40 -10.05 -1.17
C GLU A 167 0.48 -9.04 -1.89
N LEU A 168 1.60 -8.73 -1.26
CA LEU A 168 2.68 -7.98 -1.88
C LEU A 168 3.57 -8.98 -2.64
N ARG A 169 3.74 -8.79 -3.93
CA ARG A 169 4.60 -9.67 -4.75
C ARG A 169 5.45 -8.89 -5.73
N GLN A 170 6.39 -9.59 -6.33
CA GLN A 170 7.15 -9.08 -7.46
C GLN A 170 6.48 -9.48 -8.77
N LYS A 171 6.30 -8.50 -9.66
CA LYS A 171 5.81 -8.70 -11.02
C LYS A 171 6.95 -8.52 -12.00
N LYS A 172 7.00 -9.36 -13.04
CA LYS A 172 7.94 -9.25 -14.15
C LYS A 172 7.19 -9.44 -15.46
N GLU A 173 7.03 -8.38 -16.24
CA GLU A 173 6.25 -8.44 -17.48
C GLU A 173 7.04 -9.06 -18.64
N TYR A 174 8.33 -8.77 -18.72
CA TYR A 174 9.23 -9.33 -19.73
C TYR A 174 10.45 -9.97 -19.09
N TYR A 175 11.01 -11.00 -19.74
CA TYR A 175 12.18 -11.74 -19.22
C TYR A 175 13.42 -10.88 -19.00
N PHE A 176 13.56 -9.76 -19.73
CA PHE A 176 14.70 -8.85 -19.67
C PHE A 176 14.47 -7.66 -18.73
N GLU A 177 13.29 -7.50 -18.16
CA GLU A 177 12.98 -6.43 -17.21
C GLU A 177 13.31 -6.83 -15.78
N SER A 178 13.66 -5.82 -14.97
CA SER A 178 13.77 -6.00 -13.54
C SER A 178 12.37 -6.13 -12.92
N PRO A 179 12.15 -7.08 -12.01
CA PRO A 179 10.87 -7.20 -11.34
C PRO A 179 10.61 -5.98 -10.46
N TRP A 180 9.34 -5.56 -10.37
CA TRP A 180 8.90 -4.49 -9.47
C TRP A 180 7.83 -4.97 -8.52
N GLN A 181 7.71 -4.26 -7.38
CA GLN A 181 6.73 -4.60 -6.36
C GLN A 181 5.34 -4.11 -6.74
N ILE A 182 4.35 -4.97 -6.58
CA ILE A 182 2.93 -4.67 -6.75
C ILE A 182 2.12 -5.25 -5.60
N LEU A 183 0.97 -4.64 -5.33
CA LEU A 183 -0.03 -5.21 -4.46
C LEU A 183 -1.04 -5.97 -5.32
N SER A 184 -1.15 -7.28 -5.10
CA SER A 184 -2.04 -8.16 -5.86
C SER A 184 -3.23 -8.58 -5.00
N VAL A 185 -4.43 -8.38 -5.51
CA VAL A 185 -5.68 -8.83 -4.90
C VAL A 185 -6.20 -10.00 -5.72
N TYR A 186 -6.15 -11.18 -5.12
CA TYR A 186 -6.58 -12.44 -5.70
C TYR A 186 -8.03 -12.71 -5.36
N ASN A 187 -8.81 -13.18 -6.32
CA ASN A 187 -10.21 -13.54 -6.11
C ASN A 187 -10.55 -14.82 -6.87
N ARG A 188 -11.23 -15.74 -6.22
CA ARG A 188 -11.80 -16.92 -6.86
C ARG A 188 -13.17 -16.63 -7.41
N PHE A 189 -13.52 -17.26 -8.53
CA PHE A 189 -14.91 -17.29 -9.00
C PHE A 189 -15.73 -18.20 -8.10
N ARG A 190 -16.90 -17.73 -7.68
CA ARG A 190 -17.82 -18.53 -6.84
C ARG A 190 -18.51 -19.62 -7.63
N MET A 191 -18.81 -19.37 -8.91
CA MET A 191 -19.62 -20.25 -9.74
C MET A 191 -18.82 -21.05 -10.79
N SER A 192 -17.50 -20.82 -10.88
CA SER A 192 -16.64 -21.53 -11.82
C SER A 192 -15.24 -21.71 -11.25
N ALA A 193 -14.47 -22.64 -11.82
CA ALA A 193 -13.05 -22.75 -11.49
C ALA A 193 -12.25 -21.57 -12.01
N GLY A 194 -11.14 -21.23 -11.34
CA GLY A 194 -10.29 -20.09 -11.65
C GLY A 194 -10.67 -18.83 -10.89
N GLY A 195 -10.27 -17.67 -11.42
CA GLY A 195 -10.49 -16.40 -10.75
C GLY A 195 -9.82 -15.24 -11.46
N TRP A 196 -9.68 -14.12 -10.78
CA TRP A 196 -8.98 -12.96 -11.28
C TRP A 196 -8.03 -12.37 -10.25
N VAL A 197 -7.02 -11.67 -10.73
CA VAL A 197 -6.04 -10.96 -9.92
C VAL A 197 -5.97 -9.50 -10.39
N MET A 198 -6.27 -8.59 -9.48
CA MET A 198 -6.10 -7.17 -9.71
C MET A 198 -4.78 -6.71 -9.10
N ASN A 199 -3.92 -6.17 -9.93
CA ASN A 199 -2.61 -5.70 -9.54
C ASN A 199 -2.63 -4.17 -9.43
N TYR A 200 -2.08 -3.65 -8.34
CA TYR A 200 -2.00 -2.23 -8.04
C TYR A 200 -0.54 -1.78 -7.97
N SER A 201 -0.23 -0.66 -8.61
CA SER A 201 1.10 -0.06 -8.56
C SER A 201 1.36 0.58 -7.20
N LEU A 202 2.51 0.24 -6.60
CA LEU A 202 2.95 0.88 -5.36
C LEU A 202 3.65 2.22 -5.59
N SER A 203 4.20 2.47 -6.78
CA SER A 203 4.85 3.74 -7.12
C SER A 203 3.89 4.92 -7.00
N ASN A 204 2.63 4.71 -7.39
CA ASN A 204 1.60 5.74 -7.28
C ASN A 204 1.14 5.98 -5.83
N ILE A 205 1.46 5.08 -4.90
CA ILE A 205 1.16 5.26 -3.47
C ILE A 205 2.23 6.14 -2.83
N THR A 206 3.50 5.92 -3.16
CA THR A 206 4.62 6.70 -2.62
C THR A 206 4.58 8.16 -3.06
N ASP A 207 4.15 8.45 -4.30
CA ASP A 207 4.04 9.81 -4.82
C ASP A 207 2.97 10.67 -4.12
N TYR A 208 2.06 10.05 -3.35
CA TYR A 208 1.10 10.77 -2.50
C TYR A 208 1.66 11.14 -1.11
N TYR A 209 2.84 10.62 -0.75
CA TYR A 209 3.42 10.79 0.60
C TYR A 209 4.67 11.70 0.62
N ASP A 210 5.21 12.07 -0.53
CA ASP A 210 6.27 13.06 -0.69
C ASP A 210 5.70 14.47 -0.94
#